data_344cf7f588c48ecee1990ca14c725bf6
#
_entry.id   344cf7f588c48ecee1990ca14c725bf6
#
_cell.length_a   1.000
_cell.length_b   1.000
_cell.length_c   1.000
_cell.angle_alpha   90.00
_cell.angle_beta   90.00
_cell.angle_gamma   90.00
#
_symmetry.space_group_name_H-M   'P 1'
#
loop_
_entity.id
_entity.type
_entity.pdbx_description
1 polymer ?
#
loop_
_entity_poly.entity_id
_entity_poly.type
_entity_poly.pdbx_seq_one_letter_code
_entity_poly.pdbx_strand_id
1 'polypeptide(L)'
;LPILFTNVVWELQPDLEMFMNTYMEKITPDFVNLSIGLRAPQLYEETAPLIMKIPQAFLSSLTGYLEEMEHRGKLPRQDFECLAMTIFSATFGFTFLKASFGENLTKAERRDFVRKSVETFVGGIPQIK
;
A
#
# COMPACT_ATOMS: atom_id res chain seq x y z
N LEU A 1 -8.88 13.95 4.17
CA LEU A 1 -8.24 12.67 3.86
C LEU A 1 -8.97 11.95 2.73
N PRO A 2 -8.22 11.27 1.88
CA PRO A 2 -8.83 10.43 0.86
C PRO A 2 -9.72 9.34 1.46
N ILE A 3 -10.62 8.83 0.65
CA ILE A 3 -11.59 7.79 1.03
C ILE A 3 -10.93 6.59 1.71
N LEU A 4 -9.68 6.28 1.35
CA LEU A 4 -8.93 5.15 1.88
C LEU A 4 -8.73 5.20 3.40
N PHE A 5 -8.84 6.38 4.00
CA PHE A 5 -8.64 6.56 5.44
C PHE A 5 -9.91 7.03 6.15
N THR A 6 -11.09 6.62 5.69
CA THR A 6 -12.36 7.08 6.26
C THR A 6 -12.60 6.64 7.69
N ASN A 7 -11.99 5.53 8.12
CA ASN A 7 -12.20 4.95 9.46
C ASN A 7 -10.92 5.00 10.30
N VAL A 8 -10.16 6.06 10.14
CA VAL A 8 -8.89 6.24 10.85
C VAL A 8 -9.13 6.40 12.34
N VAL A 9 -8.38 5.67 13.16
CA VAL A 9 -8.42 5.75 14.62
C VAL A 9 -7.17 6.41 15.21
N TRP A 10 -6.24 6.81 14.36
CA TRP A 10 -4.97 7.44 14.71
C TRP A 10 -4.07 6.56 15.57
N GLU A 11 -4.15 5.27 15.33
CA GLU A 11 -3.22 4.27 15.83
C GLU A 11 -2.61 3.55 14.64
N LEU A 12 -1.29 3.45 14.64
CA LEU A 12 -0.54 3.03 13.45
C LEU A 12 -0.92 1.64 12.97
N GLN A 13 -0.99 0.65 13.87
CA GLN A 13 -1.23 -0.73 13.46
C GLN A 13 -2.61 -0.93 12.82
N PRO A 14 -3.72 -0.57 13.48
CA PRO A 14 -5.03 -0.79 12.85
C PRO A 14 -5.25 0.07 11.60
N ASP A 15 -4.68 1.27 11.57
CA ASP A 15 -4.82 2.14 10.40
C ASP A 15 -4.07 1.58 9.19
N LEU A 16 -2.85 1.08 9.37
CA LEU A 16 -2.10 0.47 8.27
C LEU A 16 -2.76 -0.83 7.80
N GLU A 17 -3.27 -1.66 8.71
CA GLU A 17 -4.01 -2.85 8.34
C GLU A 17 -5.24 -2.51 7.49
N MET A 18 -6.01 -1.53 7.93
CA MET A 18 -7.20 -1.07 7.20
C MET A 18 -6.82 -0.54 5.82
N PHE A 19 -5.77 0.27 5.74
CA PHE A 19 -5.31 0.86 4.49
C PHE A 19 -4.87 -0.21 3.50
N MET A 20 -4.03 -1.15 3.93
CA MET A 20 -3.54 -2.21 3.06
C MET A 20 -4.67 -3.13 2.59
N ASN A 21 -5.57 -3.52 3.50
CA ASN A 21 -6.70 -4.37 3.13
C ASN A 21 -7.65 -3.68 2.16
N THR A 22 -7.97 -2.44 2.40
CA THR A 22 -8.86 -1.67 1.52
C THR A 22 -8.27 -1.57 0.12
N TYR A 23 -6.97 -1.30 0.05
CA TYR A 23 -6.30 -1.18 -1.25
C TYR A 23 -6.26 -2.52 -1.99
N MET A 24 -5.92 -3.60 -1.27
CA MET A 24 -5.85 -4.94 -1.87
C MET A 24 -7.21 -5.44 -2.36
N GLU A 25 -8.29 -5.04 -1.72
CA GLU A 25 -9.64 -5.37 -2.18
C GLU A 25 -9.96 -4.73 -3.54
N LYS A 26 -9.35 -3.59 -3.83
CA LYS A 26 -9.56 -2.86 -5.08
C LYS A 26 -8.63 -3.32 -6.19
N ILE A 27 -7.49 -3.90 -5.85
CA ILE A 27 -6.53 -4.41 -6.83
C ILE A 27 -6.83 -5.88 -7.07
N THR A 28 -7.71 -6.16 -8.01
CA THR A 28 -8.07 -7.53 -8.37
C THR A 28 -7.02 -8.13 -9.31
N PRO A 29 -6.96 -9.48 -9.45
CA PRO A 29 -6.12 -10.12 -10.47
C PRO A 29 -6.37 -9.59 -11.87
N ASP A 30 -7.64 -9.34 -12.22
CA ASP A 30 -7.99 -8.77 -13.52
C ASP A 30 -7.37 -7.40 -13.71
N PHE A 31 -7.41 -6.56 -12.67
CA PHE A 31 -6.80 -5.24 -12.70
C PHE A 31 -5.28 -5.34 -12.90
N VAL A 32 -4.62 -6.26 -12.19
CA VAL A 32 -3.17 -6.47 -12.34
C VAL A 32 -2.83 -6.88 -13.76
N ASN A 33 -3.57 -7.84 -14.31
CA ASN A 33 -3.35 -8.32 -15.67
C ASN A 33 -3.58 -7.22 -16.70
N LEU A 34 -4.61 -6.42 -16.53
CA LEU A 34 -4.89 -5.28 -17.40
C LEU A 34 -3.74 -4.27 -17.36
N SER A 35 -3.25 -3.95 -16.17
CA SER A 35 -2.15 -3.00 -15.99
C SER A 35 -0.88 -3.47 -16.70
N ILE A 36 -0.57 -4.78 -16.64
CA ILE A 36 0.56 -5.36 -17.35
C ILE A 36 0.37 -5.22 -18.86
N GLY A 37 -0.82 -5.55 -19.36
CA GLY A 37 -1.13 -5.45 -20.80
C GLY A 37 -1.01 -4.02 -21.33
N LEU A 38 -1.42 -3.03 -20.54
CA LEU A 38 -1.32 -1.63 -20.91
C LEU A 38 0.10 -1.09 -20.95
N ARG A 39 1.07 -1.87 -20.49
CA ARG A 39 2.49 -1.50 -20.55
C ARG A 39 3.15 -1.95 -21.86
N ALA A 40 2.41 -2.50 -22.80
CA ALA A 40 2.94 -2.82 -24.13
C ALA A 40 3.52 -1.55 -24.77
N PRO A 41 4.68 -1.65 -25.46
CA PRO A 41 5.40 -0.47 -25.94
C PRO A 41 4.55 0.50 -26.77
N GLN A 42 3.65 -0.02 -27.61
CA GLN A 42 2.81 0.81 -28.47
C GLN A 42 1.70 1.56 -27.72
N LEU A 43 1.42 1.18 -26.47
CA LEU A 43 0.38 1.81 -25.65
C LEU A 43 0.94 2.57 -24.45
N TYR A 44 2.22 2.36 -24.14
CA TYR A 44 2.79 2.80 -22.87
C TYR A 44 2.73 4.33 -22.71
N GLU A 45 3.10 5.08 -23.75
CA GLU A 45 3.12 6.54 -23.67
C GLU A 45 1.74 7.13 -23.35
N GLU A 46 0.68 6.53 -23.91
CA GLU A 46 -0.67 7.00 -23.69
C GLU A 46 -1.25 6.56 -22.34
N THR A 47 -0.87 5.37 -21.90
CA THR A 47 -1.45 4.74 -20.71
C THR A 47 -0.68 4.96 -19.45
N ALA A 48 0.64 5.24 -19.52
CA ALA A 48 1.47 5.44 -18.35
C ALA A 48 0.92 6.49 -17.37
N PRO A 49 0.44 7.67 -17.81
CA PRO A 49 -0.12 8.64 -16.88
C PRO A 49 -1.34 8.11 -16.12
N LEU A 50 -2.17 7.27 -16.77
CA LEU A 50 -3.35 6.68 -16.12
C LEU A 50 -2.95 5.59 -15.12
N ILE A 51 -1.99 4.74 -15.52
CA ILE A 51 -1.50 3.67 -14.66
C ILE A 51 -0.84 4.25 -13.42
N MET A 52 -0.10 5.34 -13.56
CA MET A 52 0.61 5.98 -12.44
C MET A 52 -0.32 6.61 -11.42
N LYS A 53 -1.56 6.94 -11.78
CA LYS A 53 -2.49 7.57 -10.83
C LYS A 53 -2.74 6.70 -9.59
N ILE A 54 -2.78 5.38 -9.76
CA ILE A 54 -3.09 4.47 -8.65
C ILE A 54 -1.95 4.44 -7.63
N PRO A 55 -0.69 4.14 -8.01
CA PRO A 55 0.39 4.21 -7.04
C PRO A 55 0.60 5.61 -6.48
N GLN A 56 0.41 6.66 -7.29
CA GLN A 56 0.52 8.02 -6.80
C GLN A 56 -0.54 8.32 -5.73
N ALA A 57 -1.78 7.90 -5.94
CA ALA A 57 -2.84 8.08 -4.95
C ALA A 57 -2.53 7.34 -3.66
N PHE A 58 -2.03 6.12 -3.76
CA PHE A 58 -1.62 5.34 -2.59
C PHE A 58 -0.53 6.07 -1.81
N LEU A 59 0.54 6.46 -2.51
CA LEU A 59 1.70 7.09 -1.88
C LEU A 59 1.33 8.44 -1.26
N SER A 60 0.55 9.24 -1.96
CA SER A 60 0.11 10.55 -1.44
C SER A 60 -0.77 10.39 -0.21
N SER A 61 -1.70 9.44 -0.24
CA SER A 61 -2.62 9.20 0.88
C SER A 61 -1.86 8.72 2.11
N LEU A 62 -0.95 7.77 1.93
CA LEU A 62 -0.19 7.22 3.04
C LEU A 62 0.79 8.24 3.60
N THR A 63 1.49 8.97 2.73
CA THR A 63 2.41 10.02 3.16
C THR A 63 1.66 11.09 3.96
N GLY A 64 0.50 11.53 3.47
CA GLY A 64 -0.33 12.50 4.17
C GLY A 64 -0.79 11.99 5.54
N TYR A 65 -1.15 10.71 5.63
CA TYR A 65 -1.51 10.10 6.91
C TYR A 65 -0.34 10.11 7.89
N LEU A 66 0.85 9.73 7.42
CA LEU A 66 2.04 9.69 8.28
C LEU A 66 2.44 11.09 8.74
N GLU A 67 2.33 12.09 7.87
CA GLU A 67 2.58 13.48 8.24
C GLU A 67 1.60 13.98 9.32
N GLU A 68 0.33 13.59 9.20
CA GLU A 68 -0.67 13.93 10.22
C GLU A 68 -0.38 13.21 11.53
N MET A 69 0.11 11.98 11.49
CA MET A 69 0.55 11.27 12.69
C MET A 69 1.72 11.99 13.37
N GLU A 70 2.64 12.54 12.59
CA GLU A 70 3.70 13.40 13.12
C GLU A 70 3.11 14.64 13.79
N HIS A 71 2.19 15.30 13.09
CA HIS A 71 1.53 16.52 13.59
C HIS A 71 0.80 16.26 14.89
N ARG A 72 0.22 15.08 15.05
CA ARG A 72 -0.48 14.68 16.28
C ARG A 72 0.47 14.20 17.38
N GLY A 73 1.77 14.24 17.15
CA GLY A 73 2.77 13.86 18.14
C GLY A 73 2.96 12.36 18.33
N LYS A 74 2.50 11.55 17.38
CA LYS A 74 2.58 10.08 17.48
C LYS A 74 3.81 9.49 16.81
N LEU A 75 4.34 10.17 15.80
CA LEU A 75 5.55 9.76 15.10
C LEU A 75 6.58 10.87 15.10
N PRO A 76 7.87 10.56 15.27
CA PRO A 76 8.91 11.54 15.05
C PRO A 76 9.09 11.79 13.55
N ARG A 77 9.70 12.92 13.20
CA ARG A 77 10.04 13.23 11.82
C ARG A 77 10.97 12.16 11.26
N GLN A 78 10.64 11.65 10.09
CA GLN A 78 11.41 10.62 9.39
C GLN A 78 11.08 10.69 7.90
N ASP A 79 11.71 9.85 7.11
CA ASP A 79 11.47 9.81 5.66
C ASP A 79 10.14 9.11 5.36
N PHE A 80 9.06 9.86 5.39
CA PHE A 80 7.72 9.32 5.16
C PHE A 80 7.50 8.87 3.72
N GLU A 81 8.16 9.50 2.75
CA GLU A 81 8.05 9.07 1.35
C GLU A 81 8.66 7.67 1.17
N CYS A 82 9.82 7.44 1.74
CA CYS A 82 10.46 6.13 1.68
C CYS A 82 9.64 5.08 2.43
N LEU A 83 9.12 5.43 3.59
CA LEU A 83 8.26 4.53 4.37
C LEU A 83 6.99 4.17 3.61
N ALA A 84 6.35 5.16 3.00
CA ALA A 84 5.15 4.92 2.18
C ALA A 84 5.46 4.00 1.00
N MET A 85 6.62 4.21 0.35
CA MET A 85 7.04 3.36 -0.76
C MET A 85 7.28 1.91 -0.30
N THR A 86 7.88 1.73 0.88
CA THR A 86 8.11 0.41 1.45
C THR A 86 6.78 -0.33 1.69
N ILE A 87 5.82 0.35 2.28
CA ILE A 87 4.49 -0.23 2.55
C ILE A 87 3.76 -0.53 1.24
N PHE A 88 3.83 0.40 0.28
CA PHE A 88 3.23 0.19 -1.04
C PHE A 88 3.85 -1.01 -1.75
N SER A 89 5.17 -1.13 -1.71
CA SER A 89 5.89 -2.22 -2.37
C SER A 89 5.46 -3.58 -1.82
N ALA A 90 5.30 -3.69 -0.51
CA ALA A 90 4.82 -4.92 0.11
C ALA A 90 3.37 -5.21 -0.32
N THR A 91 2.52 -4.19 -0.32
CA THR A 91 1.10 -4.32 -0.67
C THR A 91 0.92 -4.74 -2.12
N PHE A 92 1.55 -4.02 -3.02
CA PHE A 92 1.47 -4.29 -4.45
C PHE A 92 2.20 -5.59 -4.81
N GLY A 93 3.38 -5.80 -4.22
CA GLY A 93 4.19 -6.98 -4.50
C GLY A 93 3.46 -8.26 -4.14
N PHE A 94 2.84 -8.32 -2.97
CA PHE A 94 2.06 -9.49 -2.58
C PHE A 94 0.89 -9.71 -3.55
N THR A 95 0.15 -8.66 -3.85
CA THR A 95 -1.00 -8.74 -4.75
C THR A 95 -0.58 -9.21 -6.14
N PHE A 96 0.49 -8.63 -6.67
CA PHE A 96 1.02 -9.00 -7.98
C PHE A 96 1.48 -10.45 -8.02
N LEU A 97 2.26 -10.88 -7.03
CA LEU A 97 2.82 -12.22 -7.00
C LEU A 97 1.72 -13.27 -6.81
N LYS A 98 0.76 -12.99 -5.93
CA LYS A 98 -0.35 -13.91 -5.70
C LYS A 98 -1.23 -14.02 -6.94
N ALA A 99 -1.51 -12.92 -7.63
CA ALA A 99 -2.29 -12.92 -8.87
C ALA A 99 -1.57 -13.64 -10.00
N SER A 100 -0.24 -13.48 -10.08
CA SER A 100 0.57 -14.06 -11.16
C SER A 100 0.85 -15.55 -10.98
N PHE A 101 1.12 -15.99 -9.76
CA PHE A 101 1.60 -17.34 -9.48
C PHE A 101 0.69 -18.15 -8.58
N GLY A 102 -0.24 -17.52 -7.90
CA GLY A 102 -1.21 -18.17 -7.04
C GLY A 102 -0.58 -18.97 -5.90
N GLU A 103 -1.23 -20.06 -5.52
CA GLU A 103 -0.79 -20.89 -4.40
C GLU A 103 0.49 -21.67 -4.69
N ASN A 104 0.90 -21.76 -5.94
CA ASN A 104 2.18 -22.39 -6.31
C ASN A 104 3.35 -21.61 -5.72
N LEU A 105 3.20 -20.30 -5.56
CA LEU A 105 4.24 -19.45 -4.97
C LEU A 105 4.07 -19.37 -3.45
N THR A 106 2.86 -19.12 -2.98
CA THR A 106 2.59 -18.95 -1.55
C THR A 106 1.16 -19.30 -1.22
N LYS A 107 0.97 -19.95 -0.06
CA LYS A 107 -0.35 -20.23 0.50
C LYS A 107 -0.82 -19.13 1.44
N ALA A 108 0.00 -18.09 1.64
CA ALA A 108 -0.35 -16.99 2.54
C ALA A 108 -1.64 -16.32 2.08
N GLU A 109 -2.55 -16.14 3.03
CA GLU A 109 -3.79 -15.41 2.81
C GLU A 109 -3.55 -13.90 2.98
N ARG A 110 -4.33 -13.10 2.26
CA ARG A 110 -4.18 -11.64 2.31
C ARG A 110 -4.20 -11.10 3.74
N ARG A 111 -5.17 -11.52 4.55
CA ARG A 111 -5.32 -11.00 5.91
C ARG A 111 -4.13 -11.34 6.80
N ASP A 112 -3.61 -12.55 6.68
CA ASP A 112 -2.44 -12.96 7.46
C ASP A 112 -1.21 -12.21 7.01
N PHE A 113 -1.02 -12.04 5.70
CA PHE A 113 0.09 -11.26 5.16
C PHE A 113 0.03 -9.83 5.67
N VAL A 114 -1.13 -9.20 5.59
CA VAL A 114 -1.30 -7.80 6.03
C VAL A 114 -0.97 -7.68 7.51
N ARG A 115 -1.55 -8.54 8.35
CA ARG A 115 -1.32 -8.47 9.79
C ARG A 115 0.15 -8.60 10.14
N LYS A 116 0.81 -9.61 9.59
CA LYS A 116 2.23 -9.87 9.90
C LYS A 116 3.14 -8.79 9.33
N SER A 117 2.83 -8.29 8.14
CA SER A 117 3.58 -7.18 7.55
C SER A 117 3.46 -5.92 8.38
N VAL A 118 2.25 -5.61 8.84
CA VAL A 118 2.04 -4.42 9.68
C VAL A 118 2.74 -4.57 11.02
N GLU A 119 2.71 -5.75 11.63
CA GLU A 119 3.49 -5.99 12.86
C GLU A 119 4.98 -5.69 12.63
N THR A 120 5.51 -6.13 11.50
CA THR A 120 6.91 -5.87 11.14
C THR A 120 7.17 -4.39 10.94
N PHE A 121 6.30 -3.70 10.21
CA PHE A 121 6.44 -2.26 9.97
C PHE A 121 6.37 -1.48 11.28
N VAL A 122 5.35 -1.75 12.09
CA VAL A 122 5.18 -1.05 13.37
C VAL A 122 6.36 -1.29 14.29
N GLY A 123 6.90 -2.52 14.33
CA GLY A 123 8.08 -2.85 15.12
C GLY A 123 9.35 -2.14 14.65
N GLY A 124 9.44 -1.80 13.37
CA GLY A 124 10.61 -1.13 12.80
C GLY A 124 10.47 0.38 12.64
N ILE A 125 9.25 0.93 12.73
CA ILE A 125 9.02 2.36 12.58
C ILE A 125 9.28 3.06 13.90
N PRO A 126 10.17 4.07 13.96
CA PRO A 126 10.33 4.88 15.16
C PRO A 126 9.01 5.54 15.57
N GLN A 127 8.67 5.41 16.84
CA GLN A 127 7.43 5.96 17.38
C GLN A 127 7.71 6.72 18.68
N ILE A 128 6.88 7.72 18.92
CA ILE A 128 6.90 8.46 20.18
C ILE A 128 6.02 7.70 21.17
N LYS A 129 6.61 7.31 22.31
CA LYS A 129 5.91 6.57 23.35
C LYS A 129 5.46 7.50 24.49
#